data_92fae6c4265186cf4053578b1f836237
#
_entry.id   92fae6c4265186cf4053578b1f836237
#
_cell.length_a   1.000
_cell.length_b   1.000
_cell.length_c   1.000
_cell.angle_alpha   90.00
_cell.angle_beta   90.00
_cell.angle_gamma   90.00
#
_symmetry.space_group_name_H-M   'P 1'
#
loop_
_entity.id
_entity.type
_entity.pdbx_description
1 polymer ?
#
loop_
_entity_poly.entity_id
_entity_poly.type
_entity_poly.pdbx_seq_one_letter_code
_entity_poly.pdbx_strand_id
1 'polypeptide(L)'
;MTQIEATIFLADQRGCSQTDWFRSFHVFNFGAYHSEPRQPFGRLRVFNDDTLAAQKSLKMQVDENTEVILLPLLGAIEYHNSLGETGFVEAGQVQIFSAAQGMEYEITNPYTDELVNFLQIWLTGNEQEFTASLIQKSFDFQQKNQLLPLLYTQTRAYIGQFGGREEGIYEVQHPDTHGIFVFVIKGAFEVQN
;
A
#
# COMPACT_ATOMS: atom_id res chain seq x y z
N MET A 1 -19.70 15.67 22.36
CA MET A 1 -18.98 15.16 21.16
C MET A 1 -17.58 14.83 21.63
N THR A 2 -17.19 13.58 21.55
CA THR A 2 -15.82 13.17 21.87
C THR A 2 -14.95 13.58 20.68
N GLN A 3 -14.01 14.49 20.89
CA GLN A 3 -13.09 14.89 19.84
C GLN A 3 -12.17 13.69 19.54
N ILE A 4 -12.21 13.19 18.33
CA ILE A 4 -11.29 12.11 17.89
C ILE A 4 -9.98 12.77 17.51
N GLU A 5 -8.89 12.26 18.06
CA GLU A 5 -7.54 12.74 17.76
C GLU A 5 -7.17 12.35 16.34
N ALA A 6 -6.81 13.32 15.50
CA ALA A 6 -6.34 13.10 14.15
C ALA A 6 -4.89 13.57 14.00
N THR A 7 -4.05 12.74 13.40
CA THR A 7 -2.67 13.10 13.07
C THR A 7 -2.54 13.28 11.56
N ILE A 8 -2.03 14.43 11.14
CA ILE A 8 -1.79 14.74 9.73
C ILE A 8 -0.30 14.65 9.44
N PHE A 9 0.06 13.85 8.43
CA PHE A 9 1.40 13.76 7.92
C PHE A 9 1.49 14.42 6.54
N LEU A 10 2.31 15.45 6.41
CA LEU A 10 2.50 16.13 5.13
C LEU A 10 3.34 15.27 4.17
N ALA A 11 3.06 15.37 2.88
CA ALA A 11 3.72 14.56 1.86
C ALA A 11 5.23 14.84 1.75
N ASP A 12 5.64 16.09 1.95
CA ASP A 12 7.04 16.53 1.94
C ASP A 12 7.84 16.11 3.17
N GLN A 13 7.16 15.61 4.21
CA GLN A 13 7.77 15.10 5.44
C GLN A 13 7.93 13.56 5.42
N ARG A 14 7.60 12.90 4.32
CA ARG A 14 7.82 11.45 4.19
C ARG A 14 9.32 11.15 4.12
N GLY A 15 9.71 9.98 4.64
CA GLY A 15 11.05 9.44 4.41
C GLY A 15 11.30 9.23 2.93
N CYS A 16 12.56 9.26 2.51
CA CYS A 16 12.93 9.01 1.13
C CYS A 16 14.17 8.14 1.06
N SER A 17 14.10 7.06 0.29
CA SER A 17 15.25 6.28 -0.16
C SER A 17 15.36 6.42 -1.67
N GLN A 18 16.54 6.77 -2.18
CA GLN A 18 16.71 7.02 -3.60
C GLN A 18 18.07 6.52 -4.10
N THR A 19 18.04 5.88 -5.25
CA THR A 19 19.19 5.54 -6.09
C THR A 19 18.99 6.14 -7.49
N ASP A 20 19.83 5.81 -8.45
CA ASP A 20 19.69 6.19 -9.86
C ASP A 20 18.54 5.48 -10.59
N TRP A 21 18.05 4.36 -10.06
CA TRP A 21 17.01 3.53 -10.69
C TRP A 21 15.78 3.26 -9.80
N PHE A 22 15.83 3.66 -8.53
CA PHE A 22 14.77 3.43 -7.56
C PHE A 22 14.56 4.64 -6.68
N ARG A 23 13.30 5.01 -6.41
CA ARG A 23 12.91 6.00 -5.42
C ARG A 23 11.71 5.49 -4.64
N SER A 24 11.78 5.61 -3.32
CA SER A 24 10.70 5.25 -2.41
C SER A 24 10.43 6.38 -1.43
N PHE A 25 9.18 6.76 -1.29
CA PHE A 25 8.72 7.64 -0.22
C PHE A 25 8.03 6.83 0.87
N HIS A 26 8.52 6.93 2.10
CA HIS A 26 8.07 6.16 3.25
C HIS A 26 7.13 6.98 4.13
N VAL A 27 5.94 6.46 4.39
CA VAL A 27 5.03 7.07 5.38
C VAL A 27 5.47 6.73 6.80
N PHE A 28 5.89 5.50 7.03
CA PHE A 28 6.40 4.99 8.32
C PHE A 28 7.89 4.70 8.25
N ASN A 29 8.48 4.35 9.39
CA ASN A 29 9.86 3.92 9.46
C ASN A 29 10.10 2.71 8.57
N PHE A 30 11.12 2.78 7.72
CA PHE A 30 11.44 1.72 6.77
C PHE A 30 12.91 1.77 6.33
N GLY A 31 13.55 0.60 6.29
CA GLY A 31 14.97 0.49 5.89
C GLY A 31 15.88 1.36 6.77
N ALA A 32 16.65 2.23 6.15
CA ALA A 32 17.52 3.18 6.84
C ALA A 32 16.80 4.45 7.33
N TYR A 33 15.56 4.68 6.91
CA TYR A 33 14.78 5.83 7.38
C TYR A 33 14.17 5.54 8.74
N HIS A 34 14.50 6.39 9.72
CA HIS A 34 13.95 6.31 11.06
C HIS A 34 13.59 7.70 11.58
N SER A 35 12.37 7.85 12.07
CA SER A 35 11.85 9.07 12.68
C SER A 35 10.90 8.69 13.81
N GLU A 36 11.07 9.26 14.99
CA GLU A 36 10.29 8.95 16.19
C GLU A 36 8.77 9.07 15.98
N PRO A 37 8.22 10.12 15.32
CA PRO A 37 6.78 10.25 15.11
C PRO A 37 6.23 9.36 13.98
N ARG A 38 7.09 8.63 13.26
CA ARG A 38 6.69 7.81 12.09
C ARG A 38 6.52 6.32 12.44
N GLN A 39 5.88 6.06 13.58
CA GLN A 39 5.58 4.69 13.99
C GLN A 39 4.44 4.07 13.16
N PRO A 40 4.38 2.75 13.04
CA PRO A 40 3.30 2.04 12.38
C PRO A 40 1.91 2.41 12.93
N PHE A 41 0.90 2.32 12.07
CA PHE A 41 -0.49 2.56 12.45
C PHE A 41 -1.24 1.22 12.58
N GLY A 42 -1.43 0.75 13.80
CA GLY A 42 -2.01 -0.56 14.05
C GLY A 42 -1.24 -1.67 13.34
N ARG A 43 -1.94 -2.44 12.49
CA ARG A 43 -1.31 -3.49 11.66
C ARG A 43 -0.56 -2.95 10.45
N LEU A 44 -0.77 -1.70 10.07
CA LEU A 44 -0.12 -1.08 8.91
C LEU A 44 1.32 -0.69 9.26
N ARG A 45 2.28 -1.52 8.82
CA ARG A 45 3.71 -1.39 9.11
C ARG A 45 4.47 -0.60 8.05
N VAL A 46 4.16 -0.88 6.80
CA VAL A 46 4.81 -0.26 5.65
C VAL A 46 3.76 0.35 4.74
N PHE A 47 4.01 1.57 4.33
CA PHE A 47 3.27 2.24 3.28
C PHE A 47 4.26 3.07 2.46
N ASN A 48 4.70 2.50 1.36
CA ASN A 48 5.68 3.08 0.47
C ASN A 48 5.06 3.43 -0.88
N ASP A 49 5.50 4.56 -1.41
CA ASP A 49 5.19 5.05 -2.76
C ASP A 49 6.48 4.91 -3.58
N ASP A 50 6.55 3.82 -4.34
CA ASP A 50 7.75 3.32 -4.99
C ASP A 50 7.74 3.63 -6.48
N THR A 51 8.89 4.09 -7.00
CA THR A 51 9.13 4.31 -8.43
C THR A 51 10.33 3.50 -8.87
N LEU A 52 10.19 2.71 -9.92
CA LEU A 52 11.21 1.80 -10.43
C LEU A 52 11.50 2.09 -11.90
N ALA A 53 12.79 2.27 -12.24
CA ALA A 53 13.22 2.49 -13.62
C ALA A 53 12.99 1.24 -14.48
N ALA A 54 12.97 1.46 -15.80
CA ALA A 54 12.82 0.42 -16.80
C ALA A 54 13.80 -0.74 -16.61
N GLN A 55 13.33 -1.99 -16.72
CA GLN A 55 14.11 -3.22 -16.60
C GLN A 55 14.86 -3.38 -15.27
N LYS A 56 14.39 -2.73 -14.21
CA LYS A 56 14.98 -2.87 -12.87
C LYS A 56 14.06 -3.70 -11.98
N SER A 57 14.70 -4.34 -11.00
CA SER A 57 14.03 -5.18 -10.01
C SER A 57 14.36 -4.70 -8.60
N LEU A 58 13.37 -4.77 -7.74
CA LEU A 58 13.47 -4.50 -6.30
C LEU A 58 13.23 -5.81 -5.54
N LYS A 59 14.24 -6.25 -4.76
CA LYS A 59 14.12 -7.40 -3.88
C LYS A 59 13.77 -6.95 -2.47
N MET A 60 12.83 -7.67 -1.88
CA MET A 60 12.32 -7.43 -0.55
C MET A 60 12.31 -8.73 0.26
N GLN A 61 12.48 -8.61 1.57
CA GLN A 61 12.32 -9.71 2.52
C GLN A 61 11.45 -9.22 3.67
N VAL A 62 10.50 -10.05 4.09
CA VAL A 62 9.69 -9.76 5.26
C VAL A 62 10.33 -10.36 6.51
N ASP A 63 10.36 -9.62 7.60
CA ASP A 63 10.94 -10.01 8.89
C ASP A 63 9.93 -10.64 9.86
N GLU A 64 8.66 -10.56 9.54
CA GLU A 64 7.54 -11.17 10.26
C GLU A 64 6.45 -11.64 9.29
N ASN A 65 5.50 -12.44 9.75
CA ASN A 65 4.34 -12.82 8.95
C ASN A 65 3.58 -11.56 8.49
N THR A 66 3.48 -11.36 7.21
CA THR A 66 3.03 -10.12 6.59
C THR A 66 2.05 -10.39 5.46
N GLU A 67 0.96 -9.64 5.41
CA GLU A 67 0.14 -9.52 4.22
C GLU A 67 0.68 -8.36 3.38
N VAL A 68 1.21 -8.67 2.21
CA VAL A 68 1.80 -7.69 1.28
C VAL A 68 0.77 -7.34 0.22
N ILE A 69 0.59 -6.04 -0.01
CA ILE A 69 -0.30 -5.48 -1.02
C ILE A 69 0.55 -4.70 -2.02
N LEU A 70 0.46 -5.05 -3.29
CA LEU A 70 1.08 -4.36 -4.41
C LEU A 70 0.00 -3.71 -5.25
N LEU A 71 0.06 -2.39 -5.40
CA LEU A 71 -0.93 -1.58 -6.09
C LEU A 71 -0.25 -0.64 -7.11
N PRO A 72 -0.13 -1.04 -8.38
CA PRO A 72 0.39 -0.15 -9.41
C PRO A 72 -0.52 1.07 -9.62
N LEU A 73 0.07 2.26 -9.63
CA LEU A 73 -0.57 3.53 -9.94
C LEU A 73 -0.28 3.96 -11.38
N LEU A 74 0.88 3.55 -11.90
CA LEU A 74 1.32 3.82 -13.27
C LEU A 74 2.08 2.60 -13.81
N GLY A 75 1.66 2.13 -14.97
CA GLY A 75 2.27 0.98 -15.65
C GLY A 75 1.85 -0.36 -15.04
N ALA A 76 2.74 -1.33 -15.14
CA ALA A 76 2.57 -2.67 -14.58
C ALA A 76 3.86 -3.16 -13.95
N ILE A 77 3.76 -4.10 -13.03
CA ILE A 77 4.86 -4.78 -12.36
C ILE A 77 4.75 -6.30 -12.53
N GLU A 78 5.88 -6.96 -12.65
CA GLU A 78 6.00 -8.39 -12.46
C GLU A 78 6.35 -8.69 -11.01
N TYR A 79 5.80 -9.75 -10.48
CA TYR A 79 6.04 -10.24 -9.14
C TYR A 79 6.52 -11.68 -9.18
N HIS A 80 7.52 -11.99 -8.35
CA HIS A 80 8.01 -13.33 -8.12
C HIS A 80 8.42 -13.49 -6.65
N ASN A 81 8.16 -14.63 -6.04
CA ASN A 81 8.56 -14.91 -4.68
C ASN A 81 9.41 -16.18 -4.54
N SER A 82 10.00 -16.36 -3.36
CA SER A 82 10.87 -17.52 -3.06
C SER A 82 10.14 -18.87 -3.02
N LEU A 83 8.80 -18.90 -3.10
CA LEU A 83 8.00 -20.11 -3.24
C LEU A 83 7.72 -20.47 -4.71
N GLY A 84 8.18 -19.66 -5.66
CA GLY A 84 7.99 -19.85 -7.09
C GLY A 84 6.65 -19.30 -7.61
N GLU A 85 5.89 -18.56 -6.80
CA GLU A 85 4.70 -17.88 -7.29
C GLU A 85 5.08 -16.65 -8.10
N THR A 86 4.34 -16.38 -9.16
CA THR A 86 4.54 -15.25 -10.06
C THR A 86 3.24 -14.53 -10.30
N GLY A 87 3.32 -13.27 -10.66
CA GLY A 87 2.16 -12.46 -11.04
C GLY A 87 2.56 -11.31 -11.96
N PHE A 88 1.58 -10.82 -12.70
CA PHE A 88 1.65 -9.61 -13.49
C PHE A 88 0.48 -8.72 -13.09
N VAL A 89 0.77 -7.52 -12.61
CA VAL A 89 -0.23 -6.62 -12.02
C VAL A 89 -0.09 -5.25 -12.69
N GLU A 90 -1.17 -4.74 -13.21
CA GLU A 90 -1.21 -3.44 -13.89
C GLU A 90 -2.05 -2.42 -13.14
N ALA A 91 -1.93 -1.14 -13.51
CA ALA A 91 -2.78 -0.08 -12.97
C ALA A 91 -4.28 -0.43 -13.14
N GLY A 92 -5.05 -0.30 -12.06
CA GLY A 92 -6.44 -0.79 -11.99
C GLY A 92 -6.56 -2.20 -11.42
N GLN A 93 -5.46 -2.81 -11.02
CA GLN A 93 -5.41 -4.08 -10.31
C GLN A 93 -4.66 -3.94 -8.99
N VAL A 94 -4.93 -4.85 -8.08
CA VAL A 94 -4.21 -5.03 -6.83
C VAL A 94 -3.85 -6.50 -6.66
N GLN A 95 -2.62 -6.76 -6.25
CA GLN A 95 -2.18 -8.08 -5.82
C GLN A 95 -1.95 -8.09 -4.32
N ILE A 96 -2.47 -9.12 -3.66
CA ILE A 96 -2.37 -9.32 -2.23
C ILE A 96 -1.84 -10.73 -2.00
N PHE A 97 -0.79 -10.86 -1.21
CA PHE A 97 -0.25 -12.18 -0.88
C PHE A 97 0.23 -12.23 0.57
N SER A 98 0.15 -13.42 1.14
CA SER A 98 0.67 -13.71 2.48
C SER A 98 2.13 -14.12 2.38
N ALA A 99 3.01 -13.40 3.07
CA ALA A 99 4.43 -13.68 3.16
C ALA A 99 4.78 -14.14 4.58
N ALA A 100 5.29 -15.36 4.72
CA ALA A 100 5.81 -15.86 5.99
C ALA A 100 7.13 -15.16 6.35
N GLN A 101 7.45 -15.12 7.63
CA GLN A 101 8.73 -14.58 8.09
C GLN A 101 9.91 -15.17 7.31
N GLY A 102 10.80 -14.30 6.83
CA GLY A 102 11.97 -14.67 6.03
C GLY A 102 11.70 -14.87 4.54
N MET A 103 10.44 -14.81 4.09
CA MET A 103 10.10 -14.92 2.68
C MET A 103 10.66 -13.75 1.89
N GLU A 104 11.29 -14.05 0.76
CA GLU A 104 11.76 -13.06 -0.21
C GLU A 104 10.78 -12.94 -1.38
N TYR A 105 10.66 -11.74 -1.90
CA TYR A 105 9.97 -11.47 -3.15
C TYR A 105 10.66 -10.39 -3.96
N GLU A 106 10.44 -10.41 -5.25
CA GLU A 106 11.01 -9.48 -6.21
C GLU A 106 9.91 -8.83 -7.02
N ILE A 107 10.01 -7.52 -7.20
CA ILE A 107 9.15 -6.71 -8.05
C ILE A 107 10.00 -6.21 -9.20
N THR A 108 9.58 -6.48 -10.43
CA THR A 108 10.30 -6.08 -11.64
C THR A 108 9.46 -5.14 -12.49
N ASN A 109 10.10 -4.08 -13.00
CA ASN A 109 9.52 -3.27 -14.06
C ASN A 109 9.76 -3.95 -15.42
N PRO A 110 8.71 -4.46 -16.10
CA PRO A 110 8.84 -5.20 -17.35
C PRO A 110 9.10 -4.30 -18.57
N TYR A 111 8.90 -2.99 -18.46
CA TYR A 111 9.04 -2.07 -19.58
C TYR A 111 10.50 -1.82 -19.93
N THR A 112 10.77 -1.51 -21.19
CA THR A 112 12.12 -1.28 -21.70
C THR A 112 12.63 0.15 -21.49
N ASP A 113 11.72 1.12 -21.39
CA ASP A 113 12.01 2.56 -21.41
C ASP A 113 11.07 3.42 -20.54
N GLU A 114 10.09 2.81 -19.87
CA GLU A 114 9.13 3.52 -19.03
C GLU A 114 9.36 3.25 -17.55
N LEU A 115 9.08 4.25 -16.71
CA LEU A 115 9.02 4.09 -15.26
C LEU A 115 7.70 3.43 -14.85
N VAL A 116 7.73 2.70 -13.75
CA VAL A 116 6.52 2.28 -13.06
C VAL A 116 6.45 2.94 -11.69
N ASN A 117 5.21 3.21 -11.24
CA ASN A 117 4.96 3.70 -9.89
C ASN A 117 3.88 2.83 -9.23
N PHE A 118 4.13 2.40 -8.01
CA PHE A 118 3.23 1.54 -7.26
C PHE A 118 3.29 1.81 -5.76
N LEU A 119 2.19 1.51 -5.08
CA LEU A 119 2.18 1.46 -3.62
C LEU A 119 2.55 0.06 -3.16
N GLN A 120 3.46 -0.01 -2.20
CA GLN A 120 3.81 -1.22 -1.48
C GLN A 120 3.35 -1.07 -0.03
N ILE A 121 2.43 -1.95 0.40
CA ILE A 121 1.78 -1.86 1.70
C ILE A 121 1.95 -3.18 2.43
N TRP A 122 2.39 -3.12 3.69
CA TRP A 122 2.55 -4.29 4.55
C TRP A 122 1.65 -4.19 5.77
N LEU A 123 0.87 -5.23 5.97
CA LEU A 123 0.05 -5.41 7.16
C LEU A 123 0.60 -6.57 7.98
N THR A 124 0.90 -6.35 9.25
CA THR A 124 1.31 -7.44 10.16
C THR A 124 0.26 -8.54 10.18
N GLY A 125 0.69 -9.76 9.93
CA GLY A 125 -0.13 -10.97 10.02
C GLY A 125 -0.41 -11.37 11.47
N ASN A 126 -1.41 -12.23 11.65
CA ASN A 126 -1.61 -12.91 12.93
C ASN A 126 -0.82 -14.23 12.90
N GLU A 127 0.05 -14.45 13.87
CA GLU A 127 0.86 -15.68 13.95
C GLU A 127 0.01 -16.96 14.01
N GLN A 128 -1.19 -16.88 14.60
CA GLN A 128 -2.06 -18.02 14.80
C GLN A 128 -2.93 -18.38 13.58
N GLU A 129 -3.10 -17.48 12.63
CA GLU A 129 -4.02 -17.63 11.49
C GLU A 129 -3.31 -17.39 10.13
N PHE A 130 -1.99 -17.55 10.08
CA PHE A 130 -1.26 -17.34 8.84
C PHE A 130 -1.60 -18.45 7.84
N THR A 131 -2.36 -18.09 6.81
CA THR A 131 -2.68 -18.96 5.67
C THR A 131 -2.07 -18.37 4.42
N ALA A 132 -1.27 -19.14 3.71
CA ALA A 132 -0.71 -18.73 2.43
C ALA A 132 -1.86 -18.39 1.46
N SER A 133 -1.83 -17.20 0.91
CA SER A 133 -2.82 -16.73 -0.06
C SER A 133 -2.16 -15.84 -1.10
N LEU A 134 -2.65 -15.94 -2.32
CA LEU A 134 -2.32 -15.05 -3.43
C LEU A 134 -3.62 -14.67 -4.11
N ILE A 135 -3.95 -13.39 -4.05
CA ILE A 135 -5.20 -12.85 -4.58
C ILE A 135 -4.88 -11.69 -5.51
N GLN A 136 -5.45 -11.69 -6.70
CA GLN A 136 -5.43 -10.54 -7.60
C GLN A 136 -6.85 -10.10 -7.88
N LYS A 137 -7.10 -8.80 -7.80
CA LYS A 137 -8.40 -8.18 -8.05
C LYS A 137 -8.25 -7.01 -8.99
N SER A 138 -9.27 -6.79 -9.82
CA SER A 138 -9.40 -5.59 -10.64
C SER A 138 -10.42 -4.64 -10.03
N PHE A 139 -10.21 -3.35 -10.22
CA PHE A 139 -11.15 -2.29 -9.87
C PHE A 139 -11.19 -1.25 -11.01
N ASP A 140 -12.33 -0.61 -11.17
CA ASP A 140 -12.56 0.30 -12.29
C ASP A 140 -12.72 1.74 -11.80
N PHE A 141 -11.74 2.61 -12.04
CA PHE A 141 -11.80 4.03 -11.72
C PHE A 141 -12.84 4.83 -12.51
N GLN A 142 -13.50 4.24 -13.50
CA GLN A 142 -14.68 4.88 -14.11
C GLN A 142 -15.86 4.93 -13.13
N GLN A 143 -15.88 4.06 -12.13
CA GLN A 143 -16.80 4.09 -11.01
C GLN A 143 -16.39 5.17 -10.00
N LYS A 144 -16.58 6.44 -10.39
CA LYS A 144 -16.19 7.60 -9.58
C LYS A 144 -17.14 7.80 -8.40
N ASN A 145 -16.68 8.64 -7.45
CA ASN A 145 -17.43 9.12 -6.29
C ASN A 145 -17.91 8.00 -5.35
N GLN A 146 -17.11 6.94 -5.27
CA GLN A 146 -17.34 5.83 -4.36
C GLN A 146 -16.03 5.16 -3.95
N LEU A 147 -16.07 4.47 -2.82
CA LEU A 147 -14.97 3.70 -2.28
C LEU A 147 -15.03 2.27 -2.85
N LEU A 148 -14.04 1.92 -3.69
CA LEU A 148 -13.91 0.60 -4.30
C LEU A 148 -13.09 -0.31 -3.36
N PRO A 149 -13.59 -1.50 -2.99
CA PRO A 149 -12.91 -2.37 -2.03
C PRO A 149 -11.69 -3.04 -2.67
N LEU A 150 -10.52 -2.88 -2.05
CA LEU A 150 -9.28 -3.58 -2.40
C LEU A 150 -9.10 -4.83 -1.54
N LEU A 151 -9.24 -4.68 -0.23
CA LEU A 151 -9.06 -5.73 0.77
C LEU A 151 -10.26 -5.80 1.69
N TYR A 152 -10.67 -7.03 2.02
CA TYR A 152 -11.81 -7.30 2.90
C TYR A 152 -11.50 -8.49 3.81
N THR A 153 -10.54 -8.28 4.71
CA THR A 153 -10.13 -9.23 5.76
C THR A 153 -10.38 -8.59 7.13
N GLN A 154 -9.58 -8.90 8.12
CA GLN A 154 -9.57 -8.18 9.40
C GLN A 154 -9.22 -6.68 9.19
N THR A 155 -8.43 -6.36 8.15
CA THR A 155 -8.18 -4.99 7.70
C THR A 155 -9.02 -4.74 6.44
N ARG A 156 -9.65 -3.58 6.35
CA ARG A 156 -10.40 -3.15 5.18
C ARG A 156 -9.61 -2.06 4.47
N ALA A 157 -9.41 -2.19 3.18
CA ALA A 157 -8.79 -1.18 2.35
C ALA A 157 -9.67 -0.85 1.15
N TYR A 158 -9.73 0.41 0.83
CA TYR A 158 -10.51 0.95 -0.27
C TYR A 158 -9.67 1.93 -1.07
N ILE A 159 -10.00 2.09 -2.34
CA ILE A 159 -9.50 3.15 -3.19
C ILE A 159 -10.68 3.89 -3.80
N GLY A 160 -10.57 5.19 -4.06
CA GLY A 160 -11.63 5.96 -4.69
C GLY A 160 -11.09 7.14 -5.49
N GLN A 161 -11.83 7.51 -6.52
CA GLN A 161 -11.60 8.72 -7.29
C GLN A 161 -12.86 9.59 -7.23
N PHE A 162 -12.70 10.79 -6.68
CA PHE A 162 -13.80 11.71 -6.47
C PHE A 162 -13.67 12.94 -7.35
N GLY A 163 -14.77 13.41 -7.90
CA GLY A 163 -14.87 14.71 -8.57
C GLY A 163 -14.81 15.87 -7.57
N GLY A 164 -14.69 17.10 -8.09
CA GLY A 164 -14.73 18.28 -7.21
C GLY A 164 -16.09 18.41 -6.52
N ARG A 165 -16.10 18.61 -5.20
CA ARG A 165 -17.28 18.74 -4.31
C ARG A 165 -18.08 17.44 -4.14
N GLU A 166 -17.55 16.30 -4.51
CA GLU A 166 -18.15 14.99 -4.25
C GLU A 166 -17.61 14.43 -2.94
N GLU A 167 -18.41 13.66 -2.25
CA GLU A 167 -18.13 13.12 -0.93
C GLU A 167 -18.17 11.58 -0.95
N GLY A 168 -17.35 10.95 -0.13
CA GLY A 168 -17.41 9.54 0.19
C GLY A 168 -17.55 9.35 1.68
N ILE A 169 -18.42 8.44 2.09
CA ILE A 169 -18.63 8.12 3.51
C ILE A 169 -18.06 6.73 3.79
N TYR A 170 -17.29 6.63 4.84
CA TYR A 170 -16.82 5.37 5.40
C TYR A 170 -17.21 5.27 6.88
N GLU A 171 -17.95 4.24 7.22
CA GLU A 171 -18.31 3.97 8.61
C GLU A 171 -17.31 3.01 9.25
N VAL A 172 -16.65 3.46 10.32
CA VAL A 172 -15.74 2.63 11.10
C VAL A 172 -16.55 1.60 11.87
N GLN A 173 -16.27 0.33 11.60
CA GLN A 173 -16.82 -0.75 12.41
C GLN A 173 -15.95 -0.91 13.66
N HIS A 174 -16.53 -0.84 14.84
CA HIS A 174 -15.81 -0.88 16.11
C HIS A 174 -14.90 0.34 16.37
N PRO A 175 -15.46 1.55 16.44
CA PRO A 175 -14.70 2.80 16.57
C PRO A 175 -13.84 2.86 17.85
N ASP A 176 -14.18 2.09 18.88
CA ASP A 176 -13.41 2.02 20.12
C ASP A 176 -12.05 1.31 19.97
N THR A 177 -11.88 0.50 18.93
CA THR A 177 -10.69 -0.33 18.73
C THR A 177 -10.05 -0.17 17.34
N HIS A 178 -10.72 0.48 16.41
CA HIS A 178 -10.26 0.66 15.04
C HIS A 178 -10.03 2.14 14.73
N GLY A 179 -8.95 2.42 14.03
CA GLY A 179 -8.66 3.73 13.44
C GLY A 179 -8.75 3.69 11.92
N ILE A 180 -8.73 4.87 11.32
CA ILE A 180 -8.68 5.05 9.86
C ILE A 180 -7.34 5.65 9.48
N PHE A 181 -6.69 5.07 8.49
CA PHE A 181 -5.56 5.67 7.78
C PHE A 181 -6.03 6.11 6.40
N VAL A 182 -5.82 7.37 6.06
CA VAL A 182 -6.18 7.95 4.75
C VAL A 182 -4.91 8.40 4.05
N PHE A 183 -4.72 7.96 2.82
CA PHE A 183 -3.62 8.40 1.96
C PHE A 183 -4.16 9.08 0.71
N VAL A 184 -3.78 10.32 0.50
CA VAL A 184 -4.15 11.10 -0.69
C VAL A 184 -3.11 10.85 -1.77
N ILE A 185 -3.48 10.06 -2.79
CA ILE A 185 -2.60 9.75 -3.94
C ILE A 185 -2.42 11.01 -4.79
N LYS A 186 -3.51 11.74 -5.05
CA LYS A 186 -3.49 12.94 -5.89
C LYS A 186 -4.64 13.88 -5.54
N GLY A 187 -4.37 15.17 -5.57
CA GLY A 187 -5.38 16.20 -5.31
C GLY A 187 -5.38 16.67 -3.85
N ALA A 188 -6.50 17.22 -3.41
CA ALA A 188 -6.72 17.68 -2.05
C ALA A 188 -8.10 17.23 -1.57
N PHE A 189 -8.18 16.77 -0.34
CA PHE A 189 -9.40 16.28 0.30
C PHE A 189 -9.57 16.91 1.68
N GLU A 190 -10.81 17.13 2.07
CA GLU A 190 -11.18 17.41 3.44
C GLU A 190 -11.69 16.10 4.07
N VAL A 191 -11.14 15.73 5.22
CA VAL A 191 -11.60 14.59 6.00
C VAL A 191 -12.36 15.12 7.20
N GLN A 192 -13.64 14.79 7.28
CA GLN A 192 -14.52 15.15 8.38
C GLN A 192 -14.83 13.92 9.22
N ASN A 193 -15.09 14.17 10.49
CA ASN A 193 -15.30 13.16 11.51
C ASN A 193 -16.69 13.31 12.12
#